data_38dc3d84a3cb5dddb53ff9c73144a586
#
_entry.id   38dc3d84a3cb5dddb53ff9c73144a586
#
_cell.length_a   1.000
_cell.length_b   1.000
_cell.length_c   1.000
_cell.angle_alpha   90.00
_cell.angle_beta   90.00
_cell.angle_gamma   90.00
#
_symmetry.space_group_name_H-M   'P 1'
#
loop_
_entity.id
_entity.type
_entity.pdbx_description
1 polymer ?
#
loop_
_entity_poly.entity_id
_entity_poly.type
_entity_poly.pdbx_seq_one_letter_code
_entity_poly.pdbx_strand_id
1 'polypeptide(L)'
;MKMKKDLQYLYLTLISLGVIIILYYIILKKIYKDKLVDNEPLNKKIITMPLFGKNCCSWWPVSHYISFFIFSYIWPQYWHHLFMLGVAWECVEWLLKYMMTPSGKELKFKRTRLENGSVEYEQWWSSSNKDIIFNSAGIISGLLLNKWVSFFV
;
A
#
# COMPACT_ATOMS: atom_id res chain seq x y z
N MET A 1 -7.77 29.90 -9.75
CA MET A 1 -7.87 29.83 -8.26
C MET A 1 -8.43 28.51 -7.74
N LYS A 2 -9.44 27.89 -8.38
CA LYS A 2 -10.04 26.58 -8.00
C LYS A 2 -9.00 25.45 -8.00
N MET A 3 -8.22 25.31 -9.06
CA MET A 3 -7.21 24.27 -9.22
C MET A 3 -6.17 24.18 -8.09
N LYS A 4 -5.71 25.33 -7.54
CA LYS A 4 -4.79 25.32 -6.39
C LYS A 4 -5.43 24.76 -5.11
N LYS A 5 -6.72 25.02 -4.89
CA LYS A 5 -7.46 24.50 -3.72
C LYS A 5 -7.65 22.99 -3.84
N ASP A 6 -8.00 22.48 -5.01
CA ASP A 6 -8.20 21.03 -5.22
C ASP A 6 -6.89 20.27 -4.98
N LEU A 7 -5.76 20.80 -5.41
CA LEU A 7 -4.44 20.22 -5.15
C LEU A 7 -4.10 20.24 -3.65
N GLN A 8 -4.42 21.32 -2.94
CA GLN A 8 -4.24 21.39 -1.48
C GLN A 8 -5.10 20.33 -0.76
N TYR A 9 -6.35 20.15 -1.16
CA TYR A 9 -7.22 19.11 -0.60
C TYR A 9 -6.67 17.71 -0.85
N LEU A 10 -6.17 17.43 -2.05
CA LEU A 10 -5.52 16.17 -2.34
C LEU A 10 -4.35 15.90 -1.40
N TYR A 11 -3.41 16.84 -1.26
CA TYR A 11 -2.27 16.66 -0.36
C TYR A 11 -2.67 16.54 1.11
N LEU A 12 -3.63 17.33 1.58
CA LEU A 12 -4.14 17.21 2.95
C LEU A 12 -4.75 15.82 3.19
N THR A 13 -5.53 15.32 2.23
CA THR A 13 -6.12 13.98 2.33
C THR A 13 -5.05 12.90 2.40
N LEU A 14 -4.01 12.98 1.56
CA LEU A 14 -2.91 12.01 1.53
C LEU A 14 -2.08 12.06 2.82
N ILE A 15 -1.78 13.26 3.34
CA ILE A 15 -1.08 13.42 4.61
C ILE A 15 -1.92 12.84 5.75
N SER A 16 -3.23 13.15 5.79
CA SER A 16 -4.13 12.61 6.81
C SER A 16 -4.19 11.08 6.76
N LEU A 17 -4.25 10.50 5.56
CA LEU A 17 -4.22 9.05 5.39
C LEU A 17 -2.90 8.46 5.88
N GLY A 18 -1.76 9.08 5.56
CA GLY A 18 -0.45 8.66 6.06
C GLY A 18 -0.38 8.68 7.59
N VAL A 19 -0.89 9.73 8.23
CA VAL A 19 -0.98 9.82 9.70
C VAL A 19 -1.86 8.72 10.27
N ILE A 20 -3.02 8.46 9.65
CA ILE A 20 -3.94 7.40 10.08
C ILE A 20 -3.24 6.03 9.99
N ILE A 21 -2.52 5.75 8.92
CA ILE A 21 -1.77 4.50 8.75
C ILE A 21 -0.70 4.36 9.85
N ILE A 22 0.07 5.42 10.12
CA ILE A 22 1.09 5.39 11.17
C ILE A 22 0.45 5.13 12.54
N LEU A 23 -0.65 5.82 12.88
CA LEU A 23 -1.36 5.61 14.13
C LEU A 23 -1.93 4.19 14.21
N TYR A 24 -2.50 3.67 13.14
CA TYR A 24 -2.96 2.29 13.05
C TYR A 24 -1.85 1.31 13.43
N TYR A 25 -0.66 1.49 12.88
CA TYR A 25 0.48 0.64 13.20
C TYR A 25 0.96 0.77 14.64
N ILE A 26 1.03 1.98 15.17
CA ILE A 26 1.40 2.21 16.57
C ILE A 26 0.42 1.48 17.50
N ILE A 27 -0.88 1.57 17.22
CA ILE A 27 -1.92 0.92 17.99
C ILE A 27 -1.80 -0.61 17.89
N LEU A 28 -1.68 -1.14 16.69
CA LEU A 28 -1.54 -2.59 16.48
C LEU A 28 -0.29 -3.13 17.14
N LYS A 29 0.84 -2.43 17.04
CA LYS A 29 2.08 -2.81 17.72
C LYS A 29 1.92 -2.86 19.23
N LYS A 30 1.16 -1.92 19.80
CA LYS A 30 0.86 -1.90 21.24
C LYS A 30 -0.01 -3.09 21.66
N ILE A 31 -0.97 -3.48 20.83
CA ILE A 31 -1.92 -4.58 21.12
C ILE A 31 -1.26 -5.94 20.92
N TYR A 32 -0.65 -6.16 19.77
CA TYR A 32 -0.19 -7.50 19.36
C TYR A 32 1.29 -7.77 19.66
N LYS A 33 2.08 -6.74 20.00
CA LYS A 33 3.52 -6.86 20.30
C LYS A 33 4.25 -7.68 19.23
N ASP A 34 4.87 -8.79 19.64
CA ASP A 34 5.65 -9.69 18.78
C ASP A 34 4.79 -10.53 17.80
N LYS A 35 3.47 -10.56 18.00
CA LYS A 35 2.51 -11.28 17.15
C LYS A 35 1.81 -10.35 16.15
N LEU A 36 2.32 -9.13 15.97
CA LEU A 36 1.69 -8.13 15.11
C LEU A 36 1.44 -8.65 13.69
N VAL A 37 2.46 -9.24 13.07
CA VAL A 37 2.40 -9.66 11.68
C VAL A 37 1.39 -10.77 11.43
N ASP A 38 1.27 -11.70 12.38
CA ASP A 38 0.34 -12.84 12.26
C ASP A 38 -1.12 -12.44 12.49
N ASN A 39 -1.35 -11.36 13.25
CA ASN A 39 -2.68 -10.90 13.64
C ASN A 39 -3.15 -9.66 12.87
N GLU A 40 -2.29 -9.07 12.03
CA GLU A 40 -2.67 -7.89 11.27
C GLU A 40 -3.76 -8.23 10.23
N PRO A 41 -4.92 -7.56 10.27
CA PRO A 41 -6.03 -7.87 9.36
C PRO A 41 -5.68 -7.71 7.88
N LEU A 42 -4.83 -6.72 7.54
CA LEU A 42 -4.44 -6.43 6.15
C LEU A 42 -3.45 -7.46 5.58
N ASN A 43 -2.77 -8.24 6.43
CA ASN A 43 -1.91 -9.33 6.01
C ASN A 43 -2.67 -10.63 5.71
N LYS A 44 -3.96 -10.68 6.03
CA LYS A 44 -4.76 -11.88 5.71
C LYS A 44 -4.82 -12.11 4.22
N LYS A 45 -4.54 -13.35 3.80
CA LYS A 45 -4.63 -13.76 2.40
C LYS A 45 -6.09 -13.80 1.96
N ILE A 46 -6.39 -13.18 0.81
CA ILE A 46 -7.73 -13.20 0.21
C ILE A 46 -7.79 -14.20 -0.93
N ILE A 47 -6.79 -14.18 -1.80
CA ILE A 47 -6.75 -14.99 -3.02
C ILE A 47 -5.29 -15.37 -3.31
N THR A 48 -5.07 -16.62 -3.73
CA THR A 48 -3.81 -17.06 -4.33
C THR A 48 -3.92 -16.95 -5.84
N MET A 49 -3.31 -15.96 -6.47
CA MET A 49 -3.24 -15.89 -7.93
C MET A 49 -1.95 -16.51 -8.44
N PRO A 50 -2.02 -17.47 -9.40
CA PRO A 50 -0.83 -18.15 -9.94
C PRO A 50 0.20 -17.20 -10.57
N LEU A 51 -0.25 -16.10 -11.19
CA LEU A 51 0.57 -15.11 -11.88
C LEU A 51 1.57 -14.38 -10.99
N PHE A 52 1.30 -14.27 -9.70
CA PHE A 52 2.13 -13.48 -8.78
C PHE A 52 2.74 -14.31 -7.66
N GLY A 53 2.64 -15.64 -7.75
CA GLY A 53 3.14 -16.58 -6.75
C GLY A 53 2.18 -16.80 -5.57
N LYS A 54 2.52 -17.73 -4.70
CA LYS A 54 1.66 -18.26 -3.62
C LYS A 54 1.14 -17.19 -2.62
N ASN A 55 1.68 -15.97 -2.62
CA ASN A 55 1.38 -14.93 -1.63
C ASN A 55 0.86 -13.61 -2.23
N CYS A 56 0.23 -13.65 -3.39
CA CYS A 56 -0.08 -12.45 -4.15
C CYS A 56 -1.06 -11.50 -3.48
N CYS A 57 -2.09 -11.97 -2.86
CA CYS A 57 -3.24 -11.12 -2.58
C CYS A 57 -3.62 -11.15 -1.10
N SER A 58 -2.85 -10.40 -0.30
CA SER A 58 -3.31 -9.91 0.98
C SER A 58 -4.20 -8.66 0.78
N TRP A 59 -4.83 -8.18 1.82
CA TRP A 59 -5.60 -6.93 1.76
C TRP A 59 -4.75 -5.68 1.47
N TRP A 60 -3.42 -5.75 1.65
CA TRP A 60 -2.52 -4.62 1.40
C TRP A 60 -2.58 -4.14 -0.05
N PRO A 61 -2.24 -4.94 -1.07
CA PRO A 61 -2.36 -4.53 -2.47
C PRO A 61 -3.77 -4.08 -2.83
N VAL A 62 -4.80 -4.73 -2.27
CA VAL A 62 -6.20 -4.34 -2.53
C VAL A 62 -6.50 -2.96 -1.94
N SER A 63 -6.01 -2.64 -0.74
CA SER A 63 -6.18 -1.31 -0.16
C SER A 63 -5.47 -0.23 -0.98
N HIS A 64 -4.30 -0.51 -1.52
CA HIS A 64 -3.61 0.35 -2.48
C HIS A 64 -4.47 0.60 -3.71
N TYR A 65 -4.96 -0.46 -4.36
CA TYR A 65 -5.84 -0.34 -5.52
C TYR A 65 -7.07 0.54 -5.21
N ILE A 66 -7.78 0.26 -4.14
CA ILE A 66 -9.01 1.00 -3.76
C ILE A 66 -8.69 2.47 -3.50
N SER A 67 -7.62 2.77 -2.76
CA SER A 67 -7.23 4.14 -2.44
C SER A 67 -6.91 4.94 -3.70
N PHE A 68 -6.08 4.41 -4.58
CA PHE A 68 -5.68 5.08 -5.82
C PHE A 68 -6.83 5.15 -6.83
N PHE A 69 -7.75 4.18 -6.84
CA PHE A 69 -8.99 4.24 -7.61
C PHE A 69 -9.87 5.42 -7.17
N ILE A 70 -10.14 5.55 -5.87
CA ILE A 70 -10.97 6.63 -5.32
C ILE A 70 -10.33 7.99 -5.59
N PHE A 71 -9.04 8.14 -5.35
CA PHE A 71 -8.35 9.42 -5.55
C PHE A 71 -8.32 9.83 -7.02
N SER A 72 -8.05 8.91 -7.93
CA SER A 72 -8.04 9.22 -9.37
C SER A 72 -9.44 9.45 -9.94
N TYR A 73 -10.47 8.84 -9.35
CA TYR A 73 -11.86 9.13 -9.69
C TYR A 73 -12.27 10.54 -9.26
N ILE A 74 -11.91 10.96 -8.03
CA ILE A 74 -12.27 12.28 -7.49
C ILE A 74 -11.43 13.40 -8.10
N TRP A 75 -10.14 13.16 -8.33
CA TRP A 75 -9.17 14.14 -8.84
C TRP A 75 -8.45 13.64 -10.10
N PRO A 76 -9.17 13.39 -11.19
CA PRO A 76 -8.60 12.78 -12.41
C PRO A 76 -7.47 13.63 -13.03
N GLN A 77 -7.51 14.96 -12.86
CA GLN A 77 -6.50 15.88 -13.39
C GLN A 77 -5.13 15.74 -12.68
N TYR A 78 -5.07 15.09 -11.52
CA TYR A 78 -3.84 14.93 -10.74
C TYR A 78 -3.30 13.48 -10.74
N TRP A 79 -3.71 12.65 -11.70
CA TRP A 79 -3.30 11.24 -11.77
C TRP A 79 -1.78 11.05 -11.76
N HIS A 80 -1.04 11.96 -12.41
CA HIS A 80 0.42 11.93 -12.45
C HIS A 80 1.04 12.21 -11.07
N HIS A 81 0.47 13.13 -10.27
CA HIS A 81 0.89 13.33 -8.89
C HIS A 81 0.62 12.10 -8.04
N LEU A 82 -0.54 11.46 -8.21
CA LEU A 82 -0.88 10.23 -7.51
C LEU A 82 0.10 9.10 -7.84
N PHE A 83 0.42 8.94 -9.13
CA PHE A 83 1.40 7.95 -9.57
C PHE A 83 2.78 8.19 -8.95
N MET A 84 3.29 9.43 -9.04
CA MET A 84 4.59 9.79 -8.46
C MET A 84 4.62 9.63 -6.95
N LEU A 85 3.55 9.95 -6.25
CA LEU A 85 3.44 9.73 -4.80
C LEU A 85 3.41 8.24 -4.44
N GLY A 86 2.74 7.40 -5.24
CA GLY A 86 2.78 5.96 -5.07
C GLY A 86 4.20 5.40 -5.21
N VAL A 87 4.92 5.82 -6.24
CA VAL A 87 6.33 5.42 -6.43
C VAL A 87 7.22 5.96 -5.31
N ALA A 88 7.04 7.23 -4.91
CA ALA A 88 7.80 7.82 -3.81
C ALA A 88 7.58 7.09 -2.48
N TRP A 89 6.35 6.64 -2.23
CA TRP A 89 6.03 5.84 -1.04
C TRP A 89 6.81 4.52 -1.03
N GLU A 90 6.84 3.80 -2.14
CA GLU A 90 7.63 2.57 -2.26
C GLU A 90 9.13 2.81 -2.05
N CYS A 91 9.65 3.95 -2.53
CA CYS A 91 11.03 4.35 -2.27
C CYS A 91 11.27 4.62 -0.78
N VAL A 92 10.30 5.26 -0.09
CA VAL A 92 10.37 5.49 1.36
C VAL A 92 10.35 4.17 2.12
N GLU A 93 9.48 3.24 1.76
CA GLU A 93 9.43 1.91 2.38
C GLU A 93 10.74 1.14 2.16
N TRP A 94 11.29 1.20 0.95
CA TRP A 94 12.59 0.60 0.64
C TRP A 94 13.72 1.22 1.49
N LEU A 95 13.72 2.55 1.61
CA LEU A 95 14.71 3.28 2.42
C LEU A 95 14.58 2.93 3.91
N LEU A 96 13.36 2.91 4.44
CA LEU A 96 13.08 2.53 5.82
C LEU A 96 13.55 1.10 6.10
N LYS A 97 13.29 0.18 5.17
CA LYS A 97 13.80 -1.18 5.24
C LYS A 97 15.33 -1.19 5.34
N TYR A 98 16.01 -0.42 4.50
CA TYR A 98 17.47 -0.34 4.48
C TYR A 98 18.03 0.28 5.77
N MET A 99 17.42 1.37 6.26
CA MET A 99 17.85 2.06 7.48
C MET A 99 17.56 1.28 8.76
N MET A 100 16.47 0.52 8.78
CA MET A 100 16.05 -0.27 9.94
C MET A 100 16.70 -1.65 10.00
N THR A 101 17.54 -2.00 9.03
CA THR A 101 18.34 -3.21 9.06
C THR A 101 19.71 -2.88 9.65
N PRO A 102 19.94 -3.05 10.97
CA PRO A 102 21.26 -2.86 11.55
C PRO A 102 22.19 -3.91 10.96
N SER A 103 23.37 -3.52 10.53
CA SER A 103 24.44 -4.29 9.91
C SER A 103 24.32 -5.82 10.08
N GLY A 104 23.73 -6.52 9.12
CA GLY A 104 23.67 -7.98 9.05
C GLY A 104 22.57 -8.67 9.86
N LYS A 105 21.76 -7.96 10.66
CA LYS A 105 20.58 -8.53 11.33
C LYS A 105 19.32 -8.01 10.66
N GLU A 106 18.78 -8.78 9.73
CA GLU A 106 17.44 -8.53 9.23
C GLU A 106 16.46 -8.44 10.39
N LEU A 107 15.67 -7.37 10.46
CA LEU A 107 14.52 -7.29 11.34
C LEU A 107 13.47 -8.29 10.83
N LYS A 108 13.54 -9.50 11.32
CA LYS A 108 12.72 -10.63 10.90
C LYS A 108 11.40 -10.58 11.65
N PHE A 109 10.36 -10.05 11.02
CA PHE A 109 9.08 -9.83 11.69
C PHE A 109 8.07 -10.98 11.55
N LYS A 110 8.24 -11.89 10.59
CA LYS A 110 7.32 -13.02 10.41
C LYS A 110 8.06 -14.32 10.22
N ARG A 111 7.64 -15.32 10.98
CA ARG A 111 7.99 -16.72 10.78
C ARG A 111 6.84 -17.43 10.08
N THR A 112 6.94 -17.66 8.80
CA THR A 112 6.07 -18.65 8.15
C THR A 112 6.86 -19.95 8.03
N ARG A 113 6.42 -20.99 8.71
CA ARG A 113 7.00 -22.32 8.57
C ARG A 113 6.48 -22.88 7.26
N LEU A 114 7.37 -23.10 6.31
CA LEU A 114 7.04 -23.75 5.05
C LEU A 114 6.88 -25.26 5.28
N GLU A 115 6.17 -25.94 4.36
CA GLU A 115 5.96 -27.40 4.43
C GLU A 115 7.27 -28.20 4.46
N ASN A 116 8.36 -27.64 3.94
CA ASN A 116 9.70 -28.22 4.00
C ASN A 116 10.46 -27.97 5.31
N GLY A 117 9.81 -27.38 6.32
CA GLY A 117 10.38 -27.06 7.63
C GLY A 117 11.24 -25.80 7.66
N SER A 118 11.52 -25.17 6.52
CA SER A 118 12.22 -23.88 6.48
C SER A 118 11.34 -22.75 7.00
N VAL A 119 11.99 -21.69 7.50
CA VAL A 119 11.29 -20.51 8.02
C VAL A 119 11.49 -19.36 7.06
N GLU A 120 10.42 -18.91 6.44
CA GLU A 120 10.43 -17.70 5.63
C GLU A 120 10.12 -16.50 6.52
N TYR A 121 10.95 -15.47 6.40
CA TYR A 121 10.77 -14.23 7.13
C TYR A 121 10.22 -13.15 6.19
N GLU A 122 8.99 -12.73 6.39
CA GLU A 122 8.45 -11.54 5.75
C GLU A 122 8.80 -10.30 6.57
N GLN A 123 9.33 -9.32 5.89
CA GLN A 123 9.57 -8.01 6.49
C GLN A 123 8.27 -7.20 6.49
N TRP A 124 7.99 -6.55 7.59
CA TRP A 124 6.78 -5.75 7.79
C TRP A 124 6.64 -4.56 6.81
N TRP A 125 7.77 -3.92 6.49
CA TRP A 125 7.88 -2.88 5.47
C TRP A 125 8.61 -3.48 4.27
N SER A 126 7.90 -4.09 3.38
CA SER A 126 8.50 -4.56 2.14
C SER A 126 7.90 -3.76 0.99
N SER A 127 8.66 -2.78 0.50
CA SER A 127 8.32 -2.21 -0.81
C SER A 127 8.16 -3.35 -1.81
N SER A 128 7.07 -3.34 -2.53
CA SER A 128 6.75 -4.41 -3.46
C SER A 128 6.40 -3.81 -4.83
N ASN A 129 7.06 -4.32 -5.88
CA ASN A 129 6.66 -3.99 -7.25
C ASN A 129 5.16 -4.27 -7.51
N LYS A 130 4.56 -5.15 -6.70
CA LYS A 130 3.12 -5.44 -6.77
C LYS A 130 2.29 -4.23 -6.38
N ASP A 131 2.71 -3.47 -5.36
CA ASP A 131 1.95 -2.31 -4.88
C ASP A 131 1.96 -1.20 -5.93
N ILE A 132 3.06 -1.02 -6.68
CA ILE A 132 3.11 -0.11 -7.83
C ILE A 132 2.12 -0.55 -8.93
N ILE A 133 2.02 -1.86 -9.19
CA ILE A 133 1.07 -2.40 -10.17
C ILE A 133 -0.37 -2.14 -9.72
N PHE A 134 -0.70 -2.40 -8.45
CA PHE A 134 -2.03 -2.18 -7.90
C PHE A 134 -2.39 -0.70 -7.84
N ASN A 135 -1.45 0.18 -7.47
CA ASN A 135 -1.61 1.64 -7.53
C ASN A 135 -1.93 2.08 -8.95
N SER A 136 -1.16 1.63 -9.94
CA SER A 136 -1.35 1.96 -11.36
C SER A 136 -2.70 1.46 -11.88
N ALA A 137 -3.07 0.22 -11.55
CA ALA A 137 -4.36 -0.34 -11.94
C ALA A 137 -5.53 0.45 -11.31
N GLY A 138 -5.41 0.85 -10.04
CA GLY A 138 -6.38 1.70 -9.36
C GLY A 138 -6.53 3.06 -10.07
N ILE A 139 -5.41 3.72 -10.39
CA ILE A 139 -5.43 5.01 -11.13
C ILE A 139 -6.15 4.85 -12.47
N ILE A 140 -5.75 3.87 -13.28
CA ILE A 140 -6.36 3.66 -14.61
C ILE A 140 -7.86 3.41 -14.49
N SER A 141 -8.28 2.53 -13.58
CA SER A 141 -9.68 2.19 -13.37
C SER A 141 -10.50 3.40 -12.90
N GLY A 142 -9.96 4.22 -12.01
CA GLY A 142 -10.63 5.42 -11.52
C GLY A 142 -10.79 6.49 -12.60
N LEU A 143 -9.75 6.69 -13.44
CA LEU A 143 -9.81 7.58 -14.60
C LEU A 143 -10.85 7.12 -15.62
N LEU A 144 -10.89 5.82 -15.92
CA LEU A 144 -11.85 5.25 -16.87
C LEU A 144 -13.28 5.42 -16.37
N LEU A 145 -13.53 5.16 -15.09
CA LEU A 145 -14.85 5.35 -14.51
C LEU A 145 -15.26 6.83 -14.50
N ASN A 146 -14.35 7.74 -14.13
CA ASN A 146 -14.64 9.18 -14.17
C ASN A 146 -15.01 9.65 -15.58
N LYS A 147 -14.24 9.23 -16.59
CA LYS A 147 -14.52 9.54 -17.98
C LYS A 147 -15.86 8.96 -18.44
N TRP A 148 -16.16 7.73 -18.04
CA TRP A 148 -17.41 7.06 -18.39
C TRP A 148 -18.62 7.79 -17.78
N VAL A 149 -18.58 8.10 -16.48
CA VAL A 149 -19.65 8.85 -15.79
C VAL A 149 -19.84 10.23 -16.42
N SER A 150 -18.75 10.97 -16.71
CA SER A 150 -18.84 12.31 -17.33
C SER A 150 -19.35 12.29 -18.77
N PHE A 151 -19.43 11.14 -19.42
CA PHE A 151 -20.03 11.00 -20.74
C PHE A 151 -21.56 10.93 -20.67
N PHE A 152 -22.14 10.48 -19.55
CA PHE A 152 -23.58 10.33 -19.38
C PHE A 152 -24.24 11.45 -18.57
N VAL A 153 -23.45 12.37 -18.02
CA VAL A 153 -23.91 13.55 -17.26
C VAL A 153 -23.61 14.82 -18.05
#